data_09b11f3ab01e1990960319d9f4aed916
#
_entry.id   09b11f3ab01e1990960319d9f4aed916
#
_cell.length_a   1.000
_cell.length_b   1.000
_cell.length_c   1.000
_cell.angle_alpha   90.00
_cell.angle_beta   90.00
_cell.angle_gamma   90.00
#
_symmetry.space_group_name_H-M   'P 1'
#
loop_
_entity.id
_entity.type
_entity.pdbx_description
1 polymer ?
#
loop_
_entity_poly.entity_id
_entity_poly.type
_entity_poly.pdbx_seq_one_letter_code
_entity_poly.pdbx_strand_id
1 'polypeptide(L)'
;MHRRVWFLAAAVIAVLGLAGSAAGMTAAKSNSSSSASNLHAAPFAKAWASIPRTPAARAAKKTMVFGLEQTVTGFNSLDADENAYYAVIVAATPVLEGNYIIDNKGNYHLALASKVVATKKYLRIWIRKDANWNWIGHKPVPVTAADYIYTYKQIIDPTNNVASSTGYTNMSSCKANNKKEVTCYWKPGQAFADYRDEFGVVYPGFALKGQQFNTYWHNCVCGNDGHPISDGPFYLSSYTPGQGMVIKKNAKWYGKKAGLNSIAFKIITDTNSEIQAMRGGEVDAIAPSPETALSTLVHQKNLKYSAVPSFTQEHWDIQVNPDAAVRAHWNPLLAKQYVRAAIAEGMNRQSLIKALYGSIAPGLKPLNNPEYNNGTYATGKYAYFNKYNFNPKGAIKLMKSHGCTGGPSTPSANNNKVWSCGGQSATFRFDTTTRASRVESSQIFSQQLMAVGIKLNVTIHDPATFFGTVLPNTDFDLGEYAWIGGPDPSGFDSIYQCYNGPANLGGSNYKRYCNHKVDATIKKADVNFNAAQRTAQYESVAKTLSDQIAVIPLYASPQIFVYKKALQGAGNSNNPTAEGPTWTLQNWQWG
;
A
#
# COMPACT_ATOMS: atom_id res chain seq x y z
N MET A 1 17.62 31.26 17.53
CA MET A 1 16.59 30.31 18.02
C MET A 1 15.97 29.64 16.79
N HIS A 2 16.53 28.50 16.38
CA HIS A 2 16.08 27.77 15.18
C HIS A 2 15.17 26.64 15.64
N ARG A 3 13.86 26.78 15.45
CA ARG A 3 12.90 25.67 15.57
C ARG A 3 12.98 24.85 14.28
N ARG A 4 13.55 23.66 14.38
CA ARG A 4 13.43 22.64 13.34
C ARG A 4 12.02 22.07 13.38
N VAL A 5 11.23 22.38 12.37
CA VAL A 5 9.94 21.74 12.14
C VAL A 5 10.20 20.56 11.19
N TRP A 6 10.04 19.33 11.69
CA TRP A 6 10.07 18.12 10.89
C TRP A 6 8.66 17.88 10.34
N PHE A 7 8.49 17.96 9.03
CA PHE A 7 7.30 17.46 8.36
C PHE A 7 7.60 16.07 7.84
N LEU A 8 6.84 15.09 8.32
CA LEU A 8 6.88 13.71 7.88
C LEU A 8 6.21 13.58 6.51
N ALA A 9 6.97 13.08 5.56
CA ALA A 9 6.48 12.61 4.28
C ALA A 9 5.53 11.43 4.49
N ALA A 10 4.49 11.36 3.67
CA ALA A 10 3.61 10.19 3.60
C ALA A 10 4.45 8.91 3.50
N ALA A 11 4.23 7.98 4.42
CA ALA A 11 4.99 6.74 4.49
C ALA A 11 4.80 5.93 3.21
N VAL A 12 5.84 5.89 2.38
CA VAL A 12 5.96 4.93 1.29
C VAL A 12 6.22 3.58 1.92
N ILE A 13 5.20 2.74 2.05
CA ILE A 13 5.38 1.34 2.41
C ILE A 13 5.98 0.64 1.19
N ALA A 14 7.31 0.62 1.13
CA ALA A 14 8.02 -0.27 0.25
C ALA A 14 7.83 -1.70 0.79
N VAL A 15 7.20 -2.58 0.01
CA VAL A 15 7.22 -4.01 0.28
C VAL A 15 8.67 -4.47 0.06
N LEU A 16 9.43 -4.54 1.16
CA LEU A 16 10.80 -4.99 1.17
C LEU A 16 10.83 -6.52 1.24
N GLY A 17 11.17 -7.14 0.12
CA GLY A 17 11.71 -8.49 0.15
C GLY A 17 13.15 -8.42 0.71
N LEU A 18 13.34 -8.71 1.97
CA LEU A 18 14.66 -8.86 2.58
C LEU A 18 15.09 -10.32 2.48
N ALA A 19 16.00 -10.60 1.55
CA ALA A 19 16.89 -11.76 1.68
C ALA A 19 17.95 -11.43 2.74
N GLY A 20 18.10 -12.31 3.73
CA GLY A 20 18.89 -12.04 4.91
C GLY A 20 20.39 -11.89 4.66
N SER A 21 21.00 -10.99 5.38
CA SER A 21 22.39 -11.14 5.87
C SER A 21 22.44 -10.57 7.29
N ALA A 22 22.76 -11.44 8.24
CA ALA A 22 23.05 -11.05 9.61
C ALA A 22 24.39 -10.30 9.66
N ALA A 23 24.33 -9.00 9.93
CA ALA A 23 25.50 -8.24 10.36
C ALA A 23 25.13 -7.48 11.64
N GLY A 24 25.91 -7.72 12.69
CA GLY A 24 25.65 -7.25 14.05
C GLY A 24 25.59 -5.72 14.15
N MET A 25 24.52 -5.21 14.72
CA MET A 25 24.43 -3.86 15.24
C MET A 25 24.72 -3.87 16.73
N THR A 26 25.82 -3.25 17.13
CA THR A 26 26.12 -2.91 18.51
C THR A 26 25.12 -1.89 19.03
N ALA A 27 24.33 -2.30 20.03
CA ALA A 27 23.37 -1.46 20.68
C ALA A 27 24.04 -0.30 21.44
N ALA A 28 23.72 0.92 21.05
CA ALA A 28 23.98 2.09 21.90
C ALA A 28 23.01 2.06 23.08
N LYS A 29 23.52 1.90 24.30
CA LYS A 29 22.73 2.03 25.53
C LYS A 29 22.30 3.48 25.74
N SER A 30 21.04 3.80 25.50
CA SER A 30 20.40 4.98 26.06
C SER A 30 19.74 4.59 27.39
N ASN A 31 20.28 5.05 28.49
CA ASN A 31 19.62 4.99 29.80
C ASN A 31 18.50 6.03 29.84
N SER A 32 17.29 5.62 29.52
CA SER A 32 16.08 6.30 29.94
C SER A 32 15.20 5.26 30.64
N SER A 33 15.13 5.34 31.96
CA SER A 33 14.19 4.58 32.81
C SER A 33 12.77 5.14 32.57
N SER A 34 12.10 4.74 31.51
CA SER A 34 10.65 4.80 31.36
C SER A 34 10.13 3.37 31.47
N SER A 35 9.16 3.14 32.34
CA SER A 35 8.44 1.89 32.46
C SER A 35 7.72 1.59 31.12
N ALA A 36 8.45 1.06 30.13
CA ALA A 36 7.86 0.42 28.98
C ALA A 36 7.02 -0.73 29.52
N SER A 37 5.74 -0.77 29.21
CA SER A 37 4.87 -1.84 29.63
C SER A 37 5.41 -3.16 29.07
N ASN A 38 5.95 -4.03 29.91
CA ASN A 38 6.38 -5.40 29.57
C ASN A 38 5.18 -6.30 29.29
N LEU A 39 4.15 -5.76 28.61
CA LEU A 39 2.94 -6.50 28.27
C LEU A 39 3.21 -7.38 27.06
N HIS A 40 3.10 -8.68 27.24
CA HIS A 40 3.31 -9.66 26.18
C HIS A 40 2.09 -10.56 26.02
N ALA A 41 1.69 -10.83 24.78
CA ALA A 41 0.81 -11.95 24.48
C ALA A 41 1.50 -13.28 24.86
N ALA A 42 0.71 -14.33 25.07
CA ALA A 42 1.28 -15.65 25.32
C ALA A 42 2.20 -16.08 24.15
N PRO A 43 3.30 -16.84 24.41
CA PRO A 43 4.22 -17.25 23.37
C PRO A 43 3.55 -18.06 22.26
N PHE A 44 3.85 -17.75 21.00
CA PHE A 44 3.31 -18.44 19.82
C PHE A 44 3.62 -19.94 19.85
N ALA A 45 4.83 -20.35 20.22
CA ALA A 45 5.23 -21.75 20.27
C ALA A 45 4.29 -22.63 21.12
N LYS A 46 3.83 -22.13 22.28
CA LYS A 46 2.86 -22.82 23.13
C LYS A 46 1.49 -22.97 22.46
N ALA A 47 1.01 -21.92 21.82
CA ALA A 47 -0.25 -21.95 21.08
C ALA A 47 -0.13 -22.82 19.81
N TRP A 48 0.98 -22.71 19.08
CA TRP A 48 1.30 -23.50 17.90
C TRP A 48 1.33 -25.01 18.18
N ALA A 49 1.85 -25.44 19.30
CA ALA A 49 1.85 -26.83 19.72
C ALA A 49 0.44 -27.44 19.84
N SER A 50 -0.57 -26.61 20.12
CA SER A 50 -1.99 -27.02 20.20
C SER A 50 -2.73 -27.00 18.88
N ILE A 51 -2.15 -26.41 17.80
CA ILE A 51 -2.75 -26.38 16.47
C ILE A 51 -2.58 -27.76 15.81
N PRO A 52 -3.66 -28.39 15.32
CA PRO A 52 -3.57 -29.68 14.66
C PRO A 52 -2.72 -29.63 13.38
N ARG A 53 -1.91 -30.67 13.14
CA ARG A 53 -0.95 -30.71 12.02
C ARG A 53 -1.62 -30.95 10.67
N THR A 54 -2.71 -31.73 10.63
CA THR A 54 -3.40 -32.05 9.38
C THR A 54 -4.59 -31.14 9.14
N PRO A 55 -4.93 -30.84 7.87
CA PRO A 55 -6.11 -30.03 7.54
C PRO A 55 -7.42 -30.63 8.09
N ALA A 56 -7.58 -31.95 8.03
CA ALA A 56 -8.78 -32.62 8.56
C ALA A 56 -8.93 -32.44 10.08
N ALA A 57 -7.84 -32.57 10.84
CA ALA A 57 -7.86 -32.33 12.29
C ALA A 57 -8.07 -30.85 12.63
N ARG A 58 -7.58 -29.92 11.81
CA ARG A 58 -7.88 -28.49 11.94
C ARG A 58 -9.34 -28.20 11.67
N ALA A 59 -9.93 -28.80 10.64
CA ALA A 59 -11.35 -28.66 10.33
C ALA A 59 -12.23 -29.13 11.52
N ALA A 60 -11.94 -30.30 12.09
CA ALA A 60 -12.67 -30.82 13.26
C ALA A 60 -12.63 -29.88 14.47
N LYS A 61 -11.53 -29.16 14.69
CA LYS A 61 -11.38 -28.15 15.77
C LYS A 61 -11.78 -26.73 15.36
N LYS A 62 -12.23 -26.52 14.12
CA LYS A 62 -12.54 -25.19 13.54
C LYS A 62 -11.36 -24.22 13.69
N THR A 63 -10.14 -24.68 13.40
CA THR A 63 -8.91 -23.90 13.38
C THR A 63 -8.33 -23.87 11.97
N MET A 64 -7.50 -22.89 11.66
CA MET A 64 -6.74 -22.84 10.42
C MET A 64 -5.34 -22.27 10.62
N VAL A 65 -4.47 -22.49 9.64
CA VAL A 65 -3.14 -21.89 9.56
C VAL A 65 -3.04 -21.03 8.31
N PHE A 66 -2.61 -19.78 8.49
CA PHE A 66 -2.34 -18.83 7.42
C PHE A 66 -0.82 -18.57 7.34
N GLY A 67 -0.21 -18.73 6.18
CA GLY A 67 1.20 -18.38 5.95
C GLY A 67 1.35 -16.88 5.71
N LEU A 68 2.40 -16.28 6.28
CA LEU A 68 2.75 -14.86 6.12
C LEU A 68 4.21 -14.74 5.70
N GLU A 69 4.48 -14.01 4.62
CA GLU A 69 5.85 -13.79 4.11
C GLU A 69 6.65 -12.73 4.89
N GLN A 70 6.03 -11.95 5.76
CA GLN A 70 6.70 -10.88 6.49
C GLN A 70 6.55 -11.03 8.00
N THR A 71 7.56 -10.54 8.71
CA THR A 71 7.52 -10.38 10.18
C THR A 71 6.65 -9.19 10.53
N VAL A 72 5.86 -9.32 11.58
CA VAL A 72 5.14 -8.20 12.20
C VAL A 72 6.06 -7.57 13.24
N THR A 73 6.21 -6.26 13.22
CA THR A 73 7.03 -5.50 14.16
C THR A 73 6.26 -5.07 15.41
N GLY A 74 4.93 -4.98 15.29
CA GLY A 74 4.00 -4.61 16.35
C GLY A 74 2.57 -4.54 15.79
N PHE A 75 1.62 -4.09 16.61
CA PHE A 75 0.19 -4.07 16.29
C PHE A 75 -0.43 -2.67 16.38
N ASN A 76 0.37 -1.63 16.64
CA ASN A 76 -0.08 -0.25 16.58
C ASN A 76 -0.08 0.22 15.11
N SER A 77 -1.15 -0.06 14.37
CA SER A 77 -1.25 0.28 12.95
C SER A 77 -1.23 1.78 12.64
N LEU A 78 -1.33 2.64 13.65
CA LEU A 78 -1.16 4.10 13.53
C LEU A 78 0.30 4.55 13.69
N ASP A 79 1.19 3.71 14.23
CA ASP A 79 2.62 4.00 14.38
C ASP A 79 3.38 3.72 13.08
N ALA A 80 4.30 4.61 12.69
CA ALA A 80 5.06 4.51 11.44
C ALA A 80 5.98 3.28 11.39
N ASP A 81 6.50 2.83 12.53
CA ASP A 81 7.40 1.69 12.64
C ASP A 81 6.65 0.34 12.69
N GLU A 82 5.36 0.36 13.02
CA GLU A 82 4.51 -0.82 13.17
C GLU A 82 3.43 -0.95 12.09
N ASN A 83 3.30 0.04 11.20
CA ASN A 83 2.31 0.05 10.12
C ASN A 83 2.73 -0.84 8.93
N ALA A 84 3.07 -2.09 9.21
CA ALA A 84 3.33 -3.09 8.18
C ALA A 84 2.02 -3.66 7.64
N TYR A 85 1.96 -3.98 6.34
CA TYR A 85 0.78 -4.57 5.69
C TYR A 85 0.22 -5.78 6.46
N TYR A 86 1.08 -6.67 6.95
CA TYR A 86 0.63 -7.83 7.71
C TYR A 86 0.11 -7.50 9.11
N ALA A 87 0.59 -6.43 9.74
CA ALA A 87 0.02 -5.94 10.99
C ALA A 87 -1.42 -5.46 10.78
N VAL A 88 -1.70 -4.79 9.65
CA VAL A 88 -3.04 -4.37 9.25
C VAL A 88 -3.93 -5.58 9.00
N ILE A 89 -3.46 -6.59 8.23
CA ILE A 89 -4.19 -7.84 7.99
C ILE A 89 -4.58 -8.55 9.30
N VAL A 90 -3.67 -8.59 10.26
CA VAL A 90 -3.86 -9.37 11.49
C VAL A 90 -4.57 -8.60 12.58
N ALA A 91 -4.24 -7.33 12.77
CA ALA A 91 -4.74 -6.55 13.91
C ALA A 91 -5.82 -5.54 13.51
N ALA A 92 -5.62 -4.79 12.44
CA ALA A 92 -6.59 -3.75 12.11
C ALA A 92 -7.93 -4.34 11.62
N THR A 93 -7.89 -5.32 10.72
CA THR A 93 -9.14 -5.85 10.13
C THR A 93 -9.87 -6.86 11.01
N PRO A 94 -9.24 -7.93 11.55
CA PRO A 94 -9.96 -8.93 12.34
C PRO A 94 -10.01 -8.67 13.84
N VAL A 95 -9.21 -7.74 14.38
CA VAL A 95 -9.09 -7.48 15.84
C VAL A 95 -9.56 -6.09 16.23
N LEU A 96 -9.32 -5.08 15.39
CA LEU A 96 -9.68 -3.69 15.63
C LEU A 96 -10.51 -3.18 14.46
N GLU A 97 -11.62 -2.53 14.75
CA GLU A 97 -12.50 -1.98 13.74
C GLU A 97 -12.39 -0.45 13.66
N GLY A 98 -12.72 0.07 12.49
CA GLY A 98 -12.86 1.48 12.20
C GLY A 98 -14.27 1.84 11.72
N ASN A 99 -14.45 3.08 11.25
CA ASN A 99 -15.71 3.54 10.71
C ASN A 99 -16.23 2.68 9.56
N TYR A 100 -15.30 2.24 8.70
CA TYR A 100 -15.59 1.52 7.47
C TYR A 100 -14.70 0.30 7.34
N ILE A 101 -15.17 -0.66 6.55
CA ILE A 101 -14.39 -1.71 5.93
C ILE A 101 -14.50 -1.53 4.42
N ILE A 102 -13.40 -1.75 3.70
CA ILE A 102 -13.35 -1.56 2.25
C ILE A 102 -13.44 -2.93 1.57
N ASP A 103 -14.43 -3.13 0.70
CA ASP A 103 -14.58 -4.38 -0.02
C ASP A 103 -13.53 -4.55 -1.14
N ASN A 104 -13.49 -5.73 -1.73
CA ASN A 104 -12.56 -6.08 -2.80
C ASN A 104 -12.79 -5.32 -4.14
N LYS A 105 -13.78 -4.45 -4.19
CA LYS A 105 -14.07 -3.54 -5.31
C LYS A 105 -13.75 -2.07 -4.96
N GLY A 106 -13.24 -1.81 -3.74
CA GLY A 106 -12.96 -0.47 -3.26
C GLY A 106 -14.18 0.30 -2.73
N ASN A 107 -15.31 -0.37 -2.45
CA ASN A 107 -16.47 0.28 -1.86
C ASN A 107 -16.35 0.29 -0.32
N TYR A 108 -16.72 1.40 0.29
CA TYR A 108 -16.75 1.59 1.73
C TYR A 108 -18.08 1.11 2.31
N HIS A 109 -18.02 0.22 3.27
CA HIS A 109 -19.16 -0.28 4.04
C HIS A 109 -19.03 0.13 5.50
N LEU A 110 -20.10 0.67 6.09
CA LEU A 110 -20.09 1.03 7.51
C LEU A 110 -19.83 -0.20 8.40
N ALA A 111 -18.89 -0.09 9.33
CA ALA A 111 -18.53 -1.12 10.30
C ALA A 111 -18.80 -0.63 11.73
N LEU A 112 -17.87 0.02 12.41
CA LEU A 112 -18.05 0.57 13.75
C LEU A 112 -19.01 1.76 13.78
N ALA A 113 -19.05 2.56 12.72
CA ALA A 113 -20.04 3.62 12.55
C ALA A 113 -21.37 3.09 12.02
N SER A 114 -22.50 3.62 12.51
CA SER A 114 -23.84 3.39 11.98
C SER A 114 -24.26 4.44 10.95
N LYS A 115 -23.64 5.60 10.98
CA LYS A 115 -23.84 6.71 10.03
C LYS A 115 -22.64 7.65 10.10
N VAL A 116 -22.24 8.18 8.96
CA VAL A 116 -21.24 9.24 8.84
C VAL A 116 -21.77 10.34 7.94
N VAL A 117 -21.59 11.58 8.34
CA VAL A 117 -21.93 12.77 7.55
C VAL A 117 -20.75 13.71 7.53
N ALA A 118 -20.25 14.00 6.34
CA ALA A 118 -19.20 14.99 6.13
C ALA A 118 -19.73 16.18 5.34
N THR A 119 -19.29 17.35 5.71
CA THR A 119 -19.61 18.64 5.08
C THR A 119 -18.34 19.50 5.03
N LYS A 120 -18.38 20.65 4.38
CA LYS A 120 -17.28 21.62 4.42
C LYS A 120 -16.96 22.18 5.81
N LYS A 121 -17.78 21.90 6.83
CA LYS A 121 -17.60 22.42 8.19
C LYS A 121 -17.17 21.36 9.20
N TYR A 122 -17.64 20.12 9.03
CA TYR A 122 -17.43 19.05 10.00
C TYR A 122 -17.55 17.65 9.38
N LEU A 123 -16.95 16.69 10.08
CA LEU A 123 -17.18 15.25 9.98
C LEU A 123 -17.94 14.81 11.24
N ARG A 124 -19.13 14.22 11.08
CA ARG A 124 -19.98 13.75 12.18
C ARG A 124 -20.21 12.25 12.06
N ILE A 125 -19.97 11.53 13.13
CA ILE A 125 -19.97 10.06 13.18
C ILE A 125 -20.93 9.62 14.26
N TRP A 126 -21.88 8.74 13.92
CA TRP A 126 -22.74 8.01 14.85
C TRP A 126 -22.20 6.60 15.02
N ILE A 127 -21.82 6.26 16.24
CA ILE A 127 -21.26 4.96 16.61
C ILE A 127 -22.40 3.97 16.76
N ARG A 128 -22.24 2.73 16.33
CA ARG A 128 -23.22 1.65 16.54
C ARG A 128 -23.56 1.53 18.03
N LYS A 129 -24.85 1.35 18.33
CA LYS A 129 -25.32 1.23 19.73
C LYS A 129 -24.80 -0.02 20.40
N ASP A 130 -24.69 -1.12 19.64
CA ASP A 130 -24.25 -2.46 20.07
C ASP A 130 -22.72 -2.64 20.08
N ALA A 131 -21.95 -1.71 19.49
CA ALA A 131 -20.49 -1.77 19.47
C ALA A 131 -19.89 -1.71 20.88
N ASN A 132 -19.01 -2.69 21.16
CA ASN A 132 -18.34 -2.80 22.45
C ASN A 132 -16.92 -3.34 22.29
N TRP A 133 -16.06 -2.95 23.22
CA TRP A 133 -14.76 -3.53 23.48
C TRP A 133 -14.92 -4.81 24.28
N ASN A 134 -14.38 -5.92 23.80
CA ASN A 134 -14.20 -7.12 24.60
C ASN A 134 -12.78 -7.08 25.19
N TRP A 135 -12.69 -6.69 26.44
CA TRP A 135 -11.46 -6.75 27.22
C TRP A 135 -11.48 -8.08 27.98
N ILE A 136 -10.59 -9.00 27.61
CA ILE A 136 -10.63 -10.38 28.13
C ILE A 136 -10.43 -10.37 29.65
N GLY A 137 -11.28 -11.08 30.36
CA GLY A 137 -11.32 -11.06 31.84
C GLY A 137 -12.23 -9.99 32.44
N HIS A 138 -12.71 -9.04 31.62
CA HIS A 138 -13.61 -7.97 32.07
C HIS A 138 -15.02 -8.07 31.43
N LYS A 139 -15.94 -7.27 31.95
CA LYS A 139 -17.23 -7.04 31.26
C LYS A 139 -16.98 -6.23 29.99
N PRO A 140 -17.74 -6.49 28.90
CA PRO A 140 -17.66 -5.65 27.71
C PRO A 140 -17.89 -4.18 28.01
N VAL A 141 -17.07 -3.31 27.41
CA VAL A 141 -17.16 -1.85 27.58
C VAL A 141 -17.69 -1.24 26.28
N PRO A 142 -18.74 -0.40 26.30
CA PRO A 142 -19.23 0.22 25.06
C PRO A 142 -18.17 1.06 24.38
N VAL A 143 -18.06 0.95 23.04
CA VAL A 143 -17.31 1.92 22.25
C VAL A 143 -18.02 3.26 22.29
N THR A 144 -17.30 4.33 22.54
CA THR A 144 -17.88 5.66 22.76
C THR A 144 -17.16 6.77 21.99
N ALA A 145 -17.74 7.96 21.96
CA ALA A 145 -17.12 9.15 21.41
C ALA A 145 -15.77 9.50 22.07
N ALA A 146 -15.55 9.06 23.33
CA ALA A 146 -14.29 9.27 24.01
C ALA A 146 -13.12 8.50 23.35
N ASP A 147 -13.39 7.32 22.78
CA ASP A 147 -12.39 6.51 22.09
C ASP A 147 -11.97 7.18 20.77
N TYR A 148 -12.90 7.75 20.04
CA TYR A 148 -12.64 8.57 18.85
C TYR A 148 -11.81 9.83 19.15
N ILE A 149 -12.18 10.54 20.23
CA ILE A 149 -11.44 11.74 20.64
C ILE A 149 -10.03 11.37 21.12
N TYR A 150 -9.88 10.22 21.79
CA TYR A 150 -8.58 9.70 22.18
C TYR A 150 -7.72 9.41 20.94
N THR A 151 -8.26 8.64 19.97
CA THR A 151 -7.56 8.29 18.73
C THR A 151 -7.13 9.55 17.96
N TYR A 152 -8.06 10.51 17.78
CA TYR A 152 -7.75 11.82 17.18
C TYR A 152 -6.58 12.52 17.86
N LYS A 153 -6.58 12.59 19.18
CA LYS A 153 -5.51 13.24 19.95
C LYS A 153 -4.17 12.55 19.79
N GLN A 154 -4.15 11.21 19.73
CA GLN A 154 -2.91 10.47 19.49
C GLN A 154 -2.34 10.78 18.11
N ILE A 155 -3.20 10.85 17.09
CA ILE A 155 -2.76 11.09 15.70
C ILE A 155 -2.21 12.51 15.48
N ILE A 156 -2.77 13.51 16.16
CA ILE A 156 -2.32 14.91 16.00
C ILE A 156 -1.22 15.33 16.99
N ASP A 157 -0.86 14.48 17.93
CA ASP A 157 0.22 14.77 18.89
C ASP A 157 1.58 14.72 18.17
N PRO A 158 2.33 15.84 18.11
CA PRO A 158 3.60 15.89 17.39
C PRO A 158 4.72 15.09 18.04
N THR A 159 4.52 14.54 19.24
CA THR A 159 5.49 13.66 19.93
C THR A 159 5.32 12.19 19.55
N ASN A 160 4.20 11.84 18.90
CA ASN A 160 3.91 10.49 18.47
C ASN A 160 4.46 10.24 17.05
N ASN A 161 5.05 9.06 16.84
CA ASN A 161 5.58 8.61 15.56
C ASN A 161 4.44 8.08 14.66
N VAL A 162 3.53 8.97 14.24
CA VAL A 162 2.33 8.57 13.51
C VAL A 162 2.65 8.31 12.04
N ALA A 163 2.17 7.19 11.50
CA ALA A 163 2.34 6.80 10.10
C ALA A 163 1.74 7.83 9.12
N SER A 164 0.56 8.38 9.45
CA SER A 164 -0.07 9.46 8.70
C SER A 164 -1.02 10.27 9.58
N SER A 165 -0.94 11.58 9.46
CA SER A 165 -1.88 12.54 10.07
C SER A 165 -2.71 13.29 9.03
N THR A 166 -2.67 12.83 7.76
CA THR A 166 -3.45 13.41 6.65
C THR A 166 -4.94 13.44 7.03
N GLY A 167 -5.63 14.51 6.71
CA GLY A 167 -7.02 14.75 7.08
C GLY A 167 -7.21 15.15 8.55
N TYR A 168 -6.58 14.45 9.50
CA TYR A 168 -6.68 14.77 10.93
C TYR A 168 -6.08 16.13 11.28
N THR A 169 -4.97 16.52 10.66
CA THR A 169 -4.36 17.85 10.83
C THR A 169 -5.21 18.97 10.25
N ASN A 170 -6.17 18.64 9.40
CA ASN A 170 -7.15 19.59 8.86
C ASN A 170 -8.30 19.86 9.86
N MET A 171 -8.42 19.04 10.91
CA MET A 171 -9.40 19.23 11.97
C MET A 171 -8.91 20.24 13.00
N SER A 172 -9.80 21.10 13.47
CA SER A 172 -9.54 22.03 14.57
C SER A 172 -9.84 21.40 15.94
N SER A 173 -10.81 20.50 15.99
CA SER A 173 -11.21 19.79 17.22
C SER A 173 -12.17 18.66 16.92
N CYS A 174 -12.18 17.63 17.81
CA CYS A 174 -13.23 16.62 17.88
C CYS A 174 -13.95 16.73 19.22
N LYS A 175 -15.29 16.69 19.24
CA LYS A 175 -16.13 16.83 20.45
C LYS A 175 -17.21 15.76 20.48
N ALA A 176 -17.46 15.21 21.66
CA ALA A 176 -18.61 14.34 21.88
C ALA A 176 -19.91 15.16 21.91
N ASN A 177 -20.87 14.78 21.09
CA ASN A 177 -22.24 15.32 21.21
C ASN A 177 -23.01 14.52 22.28
N ASN A 178 -22.73 13.23 22.34
CA ASN A 178 -23.17 12.30 23.39
C ASN A 178 -22.23 11.07 23.39
N LYS A 179 -22.52 10.03 24.19
CA LYS A 179 -21.66 8.82 24.29
C LYS A 179 -21.48 8.09 22.95
N LYS A 180 -22.44 8.18 22.03
CA LYS A 180 -22.44 7.45 20.74
C LYS A 180 -22.37 8.37 19.53
N GLU A 181 -22.01 9.63 19.71
CA GLU A 181 -21.91 10.58 18.61
C GLU A 181 -20.74 11.55 18.82
N VAL A 182 -19.87 11.66 17.84
CA VAL A 182 -18.72 12.56 17.80
C VAL A 182 -18.80 13.48 16.58
N THR A 183 -18.42 14.74 16.74
CA THR A 183 -18.25 15.69 15.65
C THR A 183 -16.84 16.26 15.66
N CYS A 184 -16.13 16.10 14.55
CA CYS A 184 -14.83 16.71 14.28
C CYS A 184 -15.01 17.89 13.33
N TYR A 185 -14.53 19.06 13.70
CA TYR A 185 -14.69 20.31 12.95
C TYR A 185 -13.43 20.57 12.14
N TRP A 186 -13.60 20.87 10.86
CA TRP A 186 -12.48 21.27 10.00
C TRP A 186 -11.99 22.67 10.36
N LYS A 187 -10.71 22.93 10.13
CA LYS A 187 -10.17 24.30 10.08
C LYS A 187 -10.80 25.05 8.90
N PRO A 188 -10.98 26.36 8.97
CA PRO A 188 -11.57 27.15 7.87
C PRO A 188 -10.85 26.89 6.53
N GLY A 189 -11.61 26.49 5.50
CA GLY A 189 -11.07 26.21 4.16
C GLY A 189 -10.29 24.91 4.00
N GLN A 190 -10.15 24.10 5.06
CA GLN A 190 -9.35 22.88 5.05
C GLN A 190 -10.21 21.60 5.22
N ALA A 191 -11.44 21.61 4.75
CA ALA A 191 -12.26 20.41 4.74
C ALA A 191 -11.59 19.31 3.91
N PHE A 192 -11.71 18.04 4.34
CA PHE A 192 -11.10 16.90 3.66
C PHE A 192 -12.18 16.01 3.07
N ALA A 193 -12.23 15.90 1.74
CA ALA A 193 -13.32 15.20 1.05
C ALA A 193 -13.16 13.68 1.07
N ASP A 194 -11.95 13.19 1.32
CA ASP A 194 -11.67 11.77 1.52
C ASP A 194 -11.83 11.34 2.99
N TYR A 195 -12.80 11.91 3.66
CA TYR A 195 -13.11 11.66 5.06
C TYR A 195 -13.39 10.20 5.43
N ARG A 196 -13.56 9.31 4.45
CA ARG A 196 -13.85 7.89 4.68
C ARG A 196 -12.62 7.13 5.15
N ASP A 197 -11.42 7.64 4.88
CA ASP A 197 -10.18 7.09 5.41
C ASP A 197 -9.93 7.48 6.87
N GLU A 198 -10.70 8.49 7.38
CA GLU A 198 -10.59 8.91 8.76
C GLU A 198 -11.21 7.87 9.72
N PHE A 199 -10.51 7.61 10.82
CA PHE A 199 -10.89 6.59 11.79
C PHE A 199 -11.04 5.19 11.16
N GLY A 200 -10.10 4.82 10.29
CA GLY A 200 -9.94 3.45 9.78
C GLY A 200 -9.66 2.44 10.88
N VAL A 201 -9.22 2.90 12.04
CA VAL A 201 -9.13 2.17 13.31
C VAL A 201 -9.43 3.14 14.45
N VAL A 202 -10.05 2.64 15.53
CA VAL A 202 -10.34 3.40 16.76
C VAL A 202 -9.69 2.71 17.94
N TYR A 203 -9.14 3.48 18.90
CA TYR A 203 -8.38 2.93 20.02
C TYR A 203 -9.09 3.12 21.36
N PRO A 204 -9.05 2.12 22.27
CA PRO A 204 -9.72 2.12 23.56
C PRO A 204 -8.97 2.98 24.59
N GLY A 205 -9.15 4.30 24.55
CA GLY A 205 -8.40 5.22 25.41
C GLY A 205 -8.46 4.90 26.89
N PHE A 206 -9.55 4.32 27.38
CA PHE A 206 -9.71 3.90 28.78
C PHE A 206 -8.75 2.75 29.16
N ALA A 207 -8.48 1.82 28.22
CA ALA A 207 -7.61 0.67 28.42
C ALA A 207 -6.13 0.97 28.15
N LEU A 208 -5.83 2.09 27.48
CA LEU A 208 -4.48 2.52 27.13
C LEU A 208 -3.94 3.63 28.05
N LYS A 209 -4.67 3.97 29.11
CA LYS A 209 -4.26 5.01 30.06
C LYS A 209 -2.91 4.69 30.69
N GLY A 210 -1.98 5.64 30.58
CA GLY A 210 -0.62 5.52 31.13
C GLY A 210 0.37 4.79 30.23
N GLN A 211 -0.06 4.30 29.06
CA GLN A 211 0.83 3.75 28.06
C GLN A 211 1.28 4.84 27.05
N GLN A 212 2.48 4.67 26.51
CA GLN A 212 3.06 5.57 25.51
C GLN A 212 2.66 5.11 24.10
N PHE A 213 2.19 6.02 23.24
CA PHE A 213 1.77 5.72 21.86
C PHE A 213 2.82 4.92 21.07
N ASN A 214 4.08 5.33 21.11
CA ASN A 214 5.16 4.73 20.34
C ASN A 214 5.63 3.37 20.88
N THR A 215 5.01 2.83 21.92
CA THR A 215 5.42 1.56 22.55
C THR A 215 4.26 0.65 22.93
N TYR A 216 3.02 1.14 22.91
CA TYR A 216 1.93 0.24 23.23
C TYR A 216 1.63 -0.68 22.03
N TRP A 217 1.16 -1.88 22.35
CA TRP A 217 0.84 -2.93 21.40
C TRP A 217 2.03 -3.51 20.61
N HIS A 218 3.24 -3.25 21.05
CA HIS A 218 4.43 -3.83 20.45
C HIS A 218 4.40 -5.38 20.43
N ASN A 219 3.92 -5.98 21.52
CA ASN A 219 3.91 -7.44 21.69
C ASN A 219 2.52 -8.04 21.93
N CYS A 220 1.49 -7.25 22.09
CA CYS A 220 0.11 -7.68 22.26
C CYS A 220 -0.87 -6.55 21.96
N VAL A 221 -2.07 -6.87 21.50
CA VAL A 221 -3.20 -5.93 21.51
C VAL A 221 -3.90 -6.06 22.85
N CYS A 222 -3.35 -5.39 23.87
CA CYS A 222 -3.75 -5.54 25.28
C CYS A 222 -4.10 -4.20 25.91
N GLY A 223 -4.97 -4.25 26.93
CA GLY A 223 -5.13 -3.14 27.84
C GLY A 223 -3.95 -3.00 28.81
N ASN A 224 -3.95 -1.98 29.65
CA ASN A 224 -2.88 -1.66 30.60
C ASN A 224 -2.66 -2.70 31.71
N ASP A 225 -3.54 -3.69 31.82
CA ASP A 225 -3.42 -4.85 32.72
C ASP A 225 -2.85 -6.10 32.04
N GLY A 226 -2.48 -6.01 30.75
CA GLY A 226 -1.94 -7.11 29.97
C GLY A 226 -2.96 -8.09 29.39
N HIS A 227 -4.24 -7.87 29.62
CA HIS A 227 -5.27 -8.71 29.01
C HIS A 227 -5.62 -8.26 27.60
N PRO A 228 -5.82 -9.20 26.64
CA PRO A 228 -6.19 -8.86 25.26
C PRO A 228 -7.47 -8.02 25.19
N ILE A 229 -7.50 -7.07 24.25
CA ILE A 229 -8.66 -6.22 23.99
C ILE A 229 -8.96 -6.19 22.49
N SER A 230 -10.25 -6.17 22.12
CA SER A 230 -10.69 -6.19 20.74
C SER A 230 -12.13 -5.66 20.63
N ASP A 231 -12.45 -4.95 19.58
CA ASP A 231 -13.81 -4.64 19.14
C ASP A 231 -14.18 -5.37 17.85
N GLY A 232 -13.28 -6.17 17.29
CA GLY A 232 -13.46 -6.98 16.09
C GLY A 232 -13.91 -8.43 16.37
N PRO A 233 -14.08 -9.25 15.29
CA PRO A 233 -14.51 -10.64 15.37
C PRO A 233 -13.54 -11.59 16.06
N PHE A 234 -12.28 -11.21 16.20
CA PHE A 234 -11.22 -11.97 16.85
C PHE A 234 -10.42 -11.09 17.82
N TYR A 235 -9.61 -11.71 18.68
CA TYR A 235 -8.63 -11.03 19.53
C TYR A 235 -7.28 -11.73 19.44
N LEU A 236 -6.19 -10.99 19.58
CA LEU A 236 -4.84 -11.52 19.62
C LEU A 236 -4.63 -12.29 20.93
N SER A 237 -4.33 -13.59 20.84
CA SER A 237 -4.13 -14.45 22.02
C SER A 237 -2.67 -14.85 22.26
N SER A 238 -1.86 -14.91 21.21
CA SER A 238 -0.46 -15.32 21.28
C SER A 238 0.36 -14.66 20.19
N TYR A 239 1.59 -14.30 20.51
CA TYR A 239 2.55 -13.72 19.56
C TYR A 239 3.98 -14.02 19.98
N THR A 240 4.85 -14.26 19.02
CA THR A 240 6.30 -14.26 19.15
C THR A 240 6.91 -13.65 17.89
N PRO A 241 7.71 -12.59 18.01
CA PRO A 241 8.39 -11.98 16.89
C PRO A 241 9.15 -13.01 16.03
N GLY A 242 9.02 -12.91 14.71
CA GLY A 242 9.67 -13.80 13.75
C GLY A 242 9.11 -15.23 13.66
N GLN A 243 8.21 -15.64 14.55
CA GLN A 243 7.62 -16.99 14.53
C GLN A 243 6.17 -17.00 14.06
N GLY A 244 5.32 -16.13 14.65
CA GLY A 244 3.92 -16.05 14.29
C GLY A 244 3.02 -15.57 15.41
N MET A 245 1.71 -15.64 15.17
CA MET A 245 0.67 -15.22 16.09
C MET A 245 -0.58 -16.08 15.97
N VAL A 246 -1.40 -16.09 17.02
CA VAL A 246 -2.70 -16.75 17.04
C VAL A 246 -3.76 -15.75 17.45
N ILE A 247 -4.78 -15.61 16.62
CA ILE A 247 -6.01 -14.92 16.97
C ILE A 247 -7.11 -15.93 17.31
N LYS A 248 -7.95 -15.59 18.26
CA LYS A 248 -9.08 -16.42 18.71
C LYS A 248 -10.39 -15.67 18.56
N LYS A 249 -11.45 -16.42 18.33
CA LYS A 249 -12.80 -15.91 18.19
C LYS A 249 -13.21 -15.02 19.38
N ASN A 250 -13.67 -13.82 19.07
CA ASN A 250 -14.30 -12.92 20.03
C ASN A 250 -15.79 -13.27 20.15
N ALA A 251 -16.14 -14.05 21.18
CA ALA A 251 -17.52 -14.46 21.41
C ALA A 251 -18.45 -13.29 21.80
N LYS A 252 -17.88 -12.16 22.22
CA LYS A 252 -18.60 -10.95 22.65
C LYS A 252 -18.70 -9.90 21.52
N TRP A 253 -18.12 -10.16 20.37
CA TRP A 253 -18.25 -9.25 19.24
C TRP A 253 -19.72 -9.08 18.82
N TYR A 254 -20.11 -7.87 18.53
CA TYR A 254 -21.48 -7.47 18.22
C TYR A 254 -21.96 -7.86 16.81
N GLY A 255 -21.01 -8.24 15.91
CA GLY A 255 -21.32 -8.67 14.55
C GLY A 255 -21.63 -10.17 14.45
N LYS A 256 -21.63 -10.68 13.21
CA LYS A 256 -21.86 -12.11 12.93
C LYS A 256 -20.75 -12.97 13.54
N LYS A 257 -21.12 -13.93 14.38
CA LYS A 257 -20.16 -14.82 15.05
C LYS A 257 -19.28 -15.56 14.04
N ALA A 258 -17.97 -15.50 14.25
CA ALA A 258 -16.98 -16.16 13.41
C ALA A 258 -17.20 -17.68 13.35
N GLY A 259 -17.00 -18.25 12.15
CA GLY A 259 -17.09 -19.69 11.92
C GLY A 259 -15.91 -20.47 12.48
N LEU A 260 -14.71 -19.88 12.45
CA LEU A 260 -13.48 -20.46 13.01
C LEU A 260 -13.32 -20.09 14.48
N ASN A 261 -12.76 -21.02 15.27
CA ASN A 261 -12.43 -20.78 16.68
C ASN A 261 -11.08 -20.06 16.85
N SER A 262 -10.11 -20.36 15.99
CA SER A 262 -8.78 -19.73 16.02
C SER A 262 -8.09 -19.81 14.66
N ILE A 263 -7.23 -18.84 14.41
CA ILE A 263 -6.35 -18.77 13.25
C ILE A 263 -4.92 -18.61 13.76
N ALA A 264 -4.01 -19.48 13.32
CA ALA A 264 -2.59 -19.32 13.50
C ALA A 264 -1.98 -18.70 12.25
N PHE A 265 -1.35 -17.56 12.38
CA PHE A 265 -0.52 -16.97 11.33
C PHE A 265 0.92 -17.41 11.54
N LYS A 266 1.45 -18.19 10.62
CA LYS A 266 2.82 -18.69 10.64
C LYS A 266 3.70 -17.86 9.73
N ILE A 267 4.78 -17.31 10.25
CA ILE A 267 5.73 -16.52 9.45
C ILE A 267 6.61 -17.47 8.64
N ILE A 268 6.62 -17.29 7.31
CA ILE A 268 7.40 -18.03 6.32
C ILE A 268 7.88 -17.01 5.29
N THR A 269 9.08 -16.45 5.51
CA THR A 269 9.56 -15.27 4.78
C THR A 269 10.04 -15.55 3.35
N ASP A 270 10.13 -16.81 2.93
CA ASP A 270 10.53 -17.20 1.60
C ASP A 270 9.34 -17.77 0.82
N THR A 271 9.04 -17.19 -0.35
CA THR A 271 7.87 -17.57 -1.18
C THR A 271 7.89 -19.04 -1.60
N ASN A 272 9.07 -19.60 -1.92
CA ASN A 272 9.15 -21.02 -2.29
C ASN A 272 8.85 -21.93 -1.10
N SER A 273 9.31 -21.58 0.08
CA SER A 273 9.00 -22.29 1.33
C SER A 273 7.51 -22.19 1.66
N GLU A 274 6.88 -21.04 1.45
CA GLU A 274 5.44 -20.82 1.63
C GLU A 274 4.62 -21.67 0.63
N ILE A 275 5.05 -21.76 -0.64
CA ILE A 275 4.48 -22.63 -1.65
C ILE A 275 4.55 -24.10 -1.21
N GLN A 276 5.70 -24.56 -0.70
CA GLN A 276 5.85 -25.94 -0.21
C GLN A 276 4.96 -26.21 1.02
N ALA A 277 4.87 -25.26 1.96
CA ALA A 277 3.99 -25.36 3.12
C ALA A 277 2.51 -25.47 2.70
N MET A 278 2.09 -24.73 1.67
CA MET A 278 0.73 -24.81 1.12
C MET A 278 0.47 -26.16 0.44
N ARG A 279 1.41 -26.65 -0.37
CA ARG A 279 1.33 -27.97 -1.04
C ARG A 279 1.31 -29.13 -0.04
N GLY A 280 2.19 -29.07 0.96
CA GLY A 280 2.29 -30.07 2.03
C GLY A 280 1.12 -30.02 3.02
N GLY A 281 0.26 -29.02 2.97
CA GLY A 281 -0.87 -28.86 3.88
C GLY A 281 -0.47 -28.38 5.26
N GLU A 282 0.73 -27.82 5.43
CA GLU A 282 1.16 -27.20 6.67
C GLU A 282 0.36 -25.91 6.92
N VAL A 283 0.09 -25.14 5.85
CA VAL A 283 -0.79 -23.98 5.87
C VAL A 283 -2.07 -24.23 5.05
N ASP A 284 -3.13 -23.50 5.35
CA ASP A 284 -4.45 -23.62 4.72
C ASP A 284 -4.78 -22.46 3.80
N ALA A 285 -4.12 -21.33 3.98
CA ALA A 285 -4.21 -20.16 3.13
C ALA A 285 -2.88 -19.39 3.12
N ILE A 286 -2.59 -18.69 2.00
CA ILE A 286 -1.44 -17.81 1.81
C ILE A 286 -1.83 -16.59 0.95
N ALA A 287 -1.15 -15.48 1.16
CA ALA A 287 -1.23 -14.30 0.30
C ALA A 287 0.19 -13.86 -0.11
N PRO A 288 0.86 -14.64 -0.97
CA PRO A 288 2.27 -14.48 -1.28
C PRO A 288 2.54 -13.29 -2.22
N SER A 289 3.79 -12.86 -2.27
CA SER A 289 4.29 -11.97 -3.31
C SER A 289 4.12 -12.61 -4.70
N PRO A 290 3.78 -11.84 -5.75
CA PRO A 290 3.52 -12.40 -7.06
C PRO A 290 4.82 -12.81 -7.78
N GLU A 291 5.15 -14.10 -7.70
CA GLU A 291 6.30 -14.72 -8.35
C GLU A 291 5.89 -15.88 -9.26
N THR A 292 6.67 -16.13 -10.30
CA THR A 292 6.39 -17.17 -11.32
C THR A 292 6.29 -18.59 -10.73
N ALA A 293 7.01 -18.87 -9.63
CA ALA A 293 6.94 -20.13 -8.88
C ALA A 293 5.53 -20.51 -8.43
N LEU A 294 4.64 -19.53 -8.22
CA LEU A 294 3.23 -19.72 -7.87
C LEU A 294 2.43 -20.44 -8.95
N SER A 295 2.91 -20.50 -10.18
CA SER A 295 2.29 -21.27 -11.27
C SER A 295 2.05 -22.72 -10.89
N THR A 296 2.87 -23.27 -10.00
CA THR A 296 2.72 -24.65 -9.47
C THR A 296 1.47 -24.85 -8.60
N LEU A 297 0.86 -23.77 -8.11
CA LEU A 297 -0.37 -23.80 -7.30
C LEU A 297 -1.65 -23.53 -8.11
N VAL A 298 -1.54 -22.92 -9.29
CA VAL A 298 -2.69 -22.44 -10.10
C VAL A 298 -3.69 -23.56 -10.42
N HIS A 299 -3.19 -24.78 -10.73
CA HIS A 299 -4.01 -25.90 -11.18
C HIS A 299 -4.20 -27.01 -10.13
N GLN A 300 -3.86 -26.76 -8.86
CA GLN A 300 -4.02 -27.74 -7.79
C GLN A 300 -5.52 -27.97 -7.49
N LYS A 301 -6.01 -29.23 -7.66
CA LYS A 301 -7.44 -29.56 -7.52
C LYS A 301 -8.03 -29.29 -6.14
N ASN A 302 -7.23 -29.38 -5.09
CA ASN A 302 -7.61 -29.15 -3.69
C ASN A 302 -7.46 -27.71 -3.23
N LEU A 303 -6.96 -26.83 -4.09
CA LEU A 303 -6.76 -25.42 -3.81
C LEU A 303 -7.71 -24.53 -4.63
N LYS A 304 -7.95 -23.34 -4.14
CA LYS A 304 -8.48 -22.20 -4.88
C LYS A 304 -7.37 -21.17 -5.02
N TYR A 305 -7.19 -20.71 -6.23
CA TYR A 305 -6.21 -19.69 -6.58
C TYR A 305 -6.95 -18.47 -7.14
N SER A 306 -6.61 -17.30 -6.66
CA SER A 306 -7.14 -16.03 -7.14
C SER A 306 -6.02 -15.02 -7.34
N ALA A 307 -6.01 -14.35 -8.48
CA ALA A 307 -5.14 -13.22 -8.79
C ALA A 307 -6.00 -12.06 -9.27
N VAL A 308 -5.88 -10.91 -8.63
CA VAL A 308 -6.60 -9.67 -8.98
C VAL A 308 -5.63 -8.51 -9.07
N PRO A 309 -5.86 -7.51 -9.93
CA PRO A 309 -5.08 -6.27 -9.92
C PRO A 309 -5.23 -5.58 -8.56
N SER A 310 -4.14 -5.17 -7.94
CA SER A 310 -4.17 -4.42 -6.68
C SER A 310 -4.18 -2.90 -6.93
N PHE A 311 -4.28 -2.12 -5.85
CA PHE A 311 -4.08 -0.66 -5.88
C PHE A 311 -2.59 -0.28 -5.92
N THR A 312 -1.67 -1.26 -5.90
CA THR A 312 -0.23 -1.02 -6.07
C THR A 312 0.10 -0.93 -7.56
N GLN A 313 0.52 0.24 -8.02
CA GLN A 313 0.81 0.49 -9.43
C GLN A 313 2.32 0.64 -9.67
N GLU A 314 2.88 -0.26 -10.48
CA GLU A 314 4.23 -0.11 -11.04
C GLU A 314 4.21 0.91 -12.16
N HIS A 315 5.22 1.76 -12.19
CA HIS A 315 5.33 2.84 -13.16
C HIS A 315 6.79 3.24 -13.36
N TRP A 316 7.05 4.01 -14.40
CA TRP A 316 8.28 4.77 -14.56
C TRP A 316 8.04 6.24 -14.28
N ASP A 317 8.77 6.79 -13.32
CA ASP A 317 8.96 8.22 -13.23
C ASP A 317 10.02 8.68 -14.24
N ILE A 318 9.74 9.77 -14.92
CA ILE A 318 10.66 10.40 -15.86
C ILE A 318 11.12 11.72 -15.24
N GLN A 319 12.42 11.83 -14.95
CA GLN A 319 12.97 13.08 -14.42
C GLN A 319 12.90 14.18 -15.47
N VAL A 320 12.11 15.21 -15.20
CA VAL A 320 11.88 16.31 -16.17
C VAL A 320 12.58 17.61 -15.76
N ASN A 321 12.94 17.75 -14.47
CA ASN A 321 13.60 18.94 -13.93
C ASN A 321 14.29 18.64 -12.59
N PRO A 322 15.44 17.97 -12.58
CA PRO A 322 16.13 17.58 -11.35
C PRO A 322 16.61 18.78 -10.54
N ASP A 323 16.88 18.54 -9.26
CA ASP A 323 17.49 19.53 -8.38
C ASP A 323 18.88 19.94 -8.89
N ALA A 324 19.33 21.15 -8.56
CA ALA A 324 20.55 21.74 -9.11
C ALA A 324 21.80 20.88 -8.85
N ALA A 325 21.87 20.21 -7.69
CA ALA A 325 23.00 19.37 -7.30
C ALA A 325 23.26 18.19 -8.25
N VAL A 326 22.21 17.66 -8.89
CA VAL A 326 22.32 16.46 -9.77
C VAL A 326 22.10 16.78 -11.24
N ARG A 327 21.79 18.02 -11.57
CA ARG A 327 21.49 18.48 -12.93
C ARG A 327 22.60 18.19 -13.95
N ALA A 328 23.85 18.17 -13.52
CA ALA A 328 25.00 17.86 -14.38
C ALA A 328 24.99 16.41 -14.92
N HIS A 329 24.32 15.50 -14.21
CA HIS A 329 24.22 14.08 -14.58
C HIS A 329 22.93 13.73 -15.31
N TRP A 330 21.98 14.67 -15.39
CA TRP A 330 20.68 14.48 -16.02
C TRP A 330 20.72 14.69 -17.52
N ASN A 331 19.99 13.84 -18.25
CA ASN A 331 19.87 13.99 -19.69
C ASN A 331 18.71 14.94 -20.07
N PRO A 332 18.98 16.15 -20.59
CA PRO A 332 17.96 17.17 -20.88
C PRO A 332 16.99 16.79 -21.99
N LEU A 333 17.24 15.73 -22.74
CA LEU A 333 16.29 15.21 -23.72
C LEU A 333 14.97 14.76 -23.05
N LEU A 334 14.98 14.39 -21.78
CA LEU A 334 13.76 14.01 -21.05
C LEU A 334 12.81 15.20 -20.81
N ALA A 335 13.28 16.44 -20.87
CA ALA A 335 12.40 17.61 -20.90
C ALA A 335 11.57 17.68 -22.20
N LYS A 336 11.99 17.02 -23.28
CA LYS A 336 11.30 17.02 -24.56
C LYS A 336 10.19 15.99 -24.60
N GLN A 337 8.95 16.43 -24.80
CA GLN A 337 7.78 15.54 -24.80
C GLN A 337 7.86 14.45 -25.87
N TYR A 338 8.38 14.75 -27.06
CA TYR A 338 8.51 13.77 -28.13
C TYR A 338 9.48 12.62 -27.76
N VAL A 339 10.50 12.88 -26.94
CA VAL A 339 11.41 11.84 -26.42
C VAL A 339 10.68 10.93 -25.45
N ARG A 340 9.91 11.51 -24.51
CA ARG A 340 9.08 10.72 -23.58
C ARG A 340 8.03 9.89 -24.32
N ALA A 341 7.43 10.45 -25.40
CA ALA A 341 6.50 9.72 -26.27
C ALA A 341 7.20 8.56 -27.00
N ALA A 342 8.41 8.78 -27.54
CA ALA A 342 9.19 7.73 -28.19
C ALA A 342 9.58 6.61 -27.21
N ILE A 343 9.91 6.94 -25.97
CA ILE A 343 10.12 5.94 -24.91
C ILE A 343 8.85 5.13 -24.70
N ALA A 344 7.71 5.77 -24.45
CA ALA A 344 6.44 5.10 -24.17
C ALA A 344 5.99 4.21 -25.33
N GLU A 345 6.08 4.69 -26.60
CA GLU A 345 5.75 3.91 -27.79
C GLU A 345 6.75 2.78 -28.08
N GLY A 346 7.99 2.89 -27.60
CA GLY A 346 8.99 1.84 -27.69
C GLY A 346 8.78 0.67 -26.72
N MET A 347 7.96 0.85 -25.68
CA MET A 347 7.74 -0.11 -24.60
C MET A 347 6.51 -0.98 -24.84
N ASN A 348 6.70 -2.29 -25.03
CA ASN A 348 5.60 -3.26 -25.07
C ASN A 348 5.22 -3.70 -23.64
N ARG A 349 4.41 -2.89 -22.96
CA ARG A 349 3.96 -3.15 -21.59
C ARG A 349 3.16 -4.46 -21.46
N GLN A 350 2.40 -4.85 -22.50
CA GLN A 350 1.66 -6.11 -22.50
C GLN A 350 2.59 -7.33 -22.58
N SER A 351 3.68 -7.26 -23.36
CA SER A 351 4.64 -8.36 -23.42
C SER A 351 5.42 -8.51 -22.10
N LEU A 352 5.76 -7.39 -21.45
CA LEU A 352 6.32 -7.42 -20.08
C LEU A 352 5.40 -8.14 -19.10
N ILE A 353 4.13 -7.74 -19.03
CA ILE A 353 3.13 -8.34 -18.13
C ILE A 353 3.00 -9.85 -18.41
N LYS A 354 3.00 -10.24 -19.69
CA LYS A 354 2.94 -11.65 -20.07
C LYS A 354 4.18 -12.43 -19.60
N ALA A 355 5.36 -11.84 -19.71
CA ALA A 355 6.59 -12.46 -19.21
C ALA A 355 6.56 -12.62 -17.69
N LEU A 356 6.29 -11.55 -16.96
CA LEU A 356 6.30 -11.55 -15.50
C LEU A 356 5.17 -12.36 -14.87
N TYR A 357 3.95 -12.26 -15.40
CA TYR A 357 2.73 -12.69 -14.71
C TYR A 357 1.80 -13.57 -15.55
N GLY A 358 2.14 -13.88 -16.79
CA GLY A 358 1.26 -14.65 -17.70
C GLY A 358 0.85 -16.01 -17.17
N SER A 359 1.70 -16.68 -16.38
CA SER A 359 1.42 -17.97 -15.77
C SER A 359 0.63 -17.90 -14.46
N ILE A 360 0.60 -16.74 -13.78
CA ILE A 360 -0.02 -16.57 -12.46
C ILE A 360 -1.17 -15.57 -12.43
N ALA A 361 -1.20 -14.63 -13.37
CA ALA A 361 -2.25 -13.62 -13.50
C ALA A 361 -2.53 -13.31 -14.99
N PRO A 362 -3.03 -14.28 -15.79
CA PRO A 362 -3.14 -14.15 -17.25
C PRO A 362 -4.09 -13.05 -17.72
N GLY A 363 -4.99 -12.57 -16.86
CA GLY A 363 -5.92 -11.47 -17.15
C GLY A 363 -5.36 -10.08 -16.93
N LEU A 364 -4.13 -9.95 -16.44
CA LEU A 364 -3.52 -8.66 -16.13
C LEU A 364 -3.25 -7.87 -17.42
N LYS A 365 -3.54 -6.57 -17.38
CA LYS A 365 -3.40 -5.65 -18.52
C LYS A 365 -2.57 -4.43 -18.14
N PRO A 366 -1.97 -3.73 -19.12
CA PRO A 366 -1.31 -2.46 -18.87
C PRO A 366 -2.26 -1.43 -18.26
N LEU A 367 -1.75 -0.65 -17.32
CA LEU A 367 -2.43 0.54 -16.83
C LEU A 367 -2.41 1.63 -17.91
N ASN A 368 -3.55 2.27 -18.11
CA ASN A 368 -3.72 3.33 -19.08
C ASN A 368 -4.24 4.63 -18.47
N ASN A 369 -4.23 4.69 -17.15
CA ASN A 369 -4.49 5.89 -16.37
C ASN A 369 -3.38 6.03 -15.34
N PRO A 370 -2.66 7.16 -15.25
CA PRO A 370 -1.54 7.32 -14.33
C PRO A 370 -1.93 7.46 -12.87
N GLU A 371 -3.21 7.71 -12.57
CA GLU A 371 -3.67 7.90 -11.20
C GLU A 371 -4.44 6.71 -10.64
N TYR A 372 -5.14 5.97 -11.50
CA TYR A 372 -6.12 4.98 -11.04
C TYR A 372 -5.86 3.64 -11.67
N ASN A 373 -5.67 2.66 -10.86
CA ASN A 373 -5.47 1.29 -11.30
C ASN A 373 -6.66 0.38 -10.97
N ASN A 374 -7.60 0.84 -10.10
CA ASN A 374 -8.75 0.02 -9.72
C ASN A 374 -9.92 0.88 -9.17
N GLY A 375 -11.12 0.28 -9.01
CA GLY A 375 -12.26 0.95 -8.40
C GLY A 375 -13.03 1.90 -9.34
N THR A 376 -13.67 2.90 -8.75
CA THR A 376 -14.60 3.84 -9.44
C THR A 376 -13.94 4.60 -10.59
N TYR A 377 -12.64 4.83 -10.52
CA TYR A 377 -11.89 5.67 -11.44
C TYR A 377 -11.16 4.87 -12.55
N ALA A 378 -10.96 3.58 -12.38
CA ALA A 378 -10.24 2.71 -13.33
C ALA A 378 -11.15 2.14 -14.42
N THR A 379 -11.98 2.95 -15.03
CA THR A 379 -12.85 2.48 -16.12
C THR A 379 -12.19 2.67 -17.48
N GLY A 380 -12.53 1.84 -18.47
CA GLY A 380 -12.00 1.94 -19.84
C GLY A 380 -12.16 3.33 -20.48
N LYS A 381 -13.17 4.10 -20.04
CA LYS A 381 -13.43 5.48 -20.48
C LYS A 381 -12.29 6.46 -20.10
N TYR A 382 -11.51 6.15 -19.08
CA TYR A 382 -10.43 6.99 -18.55
C TYR A 382 -9.02 6.47 -18.92
N ALA A 383 -8.93 5.69 -19.98
CA ALA A 383 -7.68 5.11 -20.47
C ALA A 383 -6.87 6.12 -21.30
N TYR A 384 -6.51 7.26 -20.73
CA TYR A 384 -5.85 8.38 -21.41
C TYR A 384 -4.48 8.05 -21.97
N PHE A 385 -3.78 7.05 -21.40
CA PHE A 385 -2.44 6.64 -21.84
C PHE A 385 -2.47 5.68 -23.04
N ASN A 386 -3.65 5.21 -23.49
CA ASN A 386 -3.78 4.31 -24.64
C ASN A 386 -3.19 4.87 -25.94
N LYS A 387 -3.10 6.18 -26.10
CA LYS A 387 -2.49 6.81 -27.28
C LYS A 387 -0.98 6.55 -27.41
N TYR A 388 -0.32 6.08 -26.34
CA TYR A 388 1.09 5.69 -26.31
C TYR A 388 1.26 4.17 -26.21
N ASN A 389 0.39 3.41 -26.90
CA ASN A 389 0.57 1.97 -27.01
C ASN A 389 1.81 1.64 -27.83
N PHE A 390 2.32 0.42 -27.66
CA PHE A 390 3.50 -0.06 -28.35
C PHE A 390 3.43 0.18 -29.86
N ASN A 391 4.29 1.05 -30.34
CA ASN A 391 4.38 1.48 -31.74
C ASN A 391 5.85 1.82 -32.08
N PRO A 392 6.73 0.81 -32.19
CA PRO A 392 8.17 1.07 -32.38
C PRO A 392 8.50 1.82 -33.66
N LYS A 393 7.68 1.71 -34.73
CA LYS A 393 7.83 2.53 -35.94
C LYS A 393 7.47 4.00 -35.67
N GLY A 394 6.46 4.25 -34.83
CA GLY A 394 6.08 5.58 -34.36
C GLY A 394 7.19 6.22 -33.52
N ALA A 395 7.78 5.48 -32.59
CA ALA A 395 8.92 5.95 -31.80
C ALA A 395 10.08 6.44 -32.67
N ILE A 396 10.49 5.66 -33.67
CA ILE A 396 11.52 6.04 -34.65
C ILE A 396 11.11 7.30 -35.43
N LYS A 397 9.85 7.35 -35.91
CA LYS A 397 9.32 8.51 -36.64
C LYS A 397 9.36 9.78 -35.79
N LEU A 398 8.97 9.70 -34.52
CA LEU A 398 9.03 10.82 -33.58
C LEU A 398 10.44 11.39 -33.46
N MET A 399 11.43 10.53 -33.19
CA MET A 399 12.82 10.98 -33.06
C MET A 399 13.31 11.63 -34.35
N LYS A 400 13.10 10.99 -35.49
CA LYS A 400 13.53 11.49 -36.79
C LYS A 400 12.85 12.82 -37.17
N SER A 401 11.55 12.97 -36.97
CA SER A 401 10.78 14.18 -37.33
C SER A 401 11.19 15.41 -36.49
N HIS A 402 11.80 15.20 -35.34
CA HIS A 402 12.33 16.28 -34.48
C HIS A 402 13.85 16.53 -34.67
N GLY A 403 14.42 16.07 -35.81
CA GLY A 403 15.79 16.36 -36.19
C GLY A 403 16.85 15.51 -35.47
N CYS A 404 16.46 14.42 -34.82
CA CYS A 404 17.44 13.47 -34.27
C CYS A 404 18.09 12.64 -35.40
N THR A 405 19.37 12.35 -35.25
CA THR A 405 20.20 11.64 -36.23
C THR A 405 20.91 10.42 -35.60
N GLY A 406 21.54 9.58 -36.41
CA GLY A 406 22.35 8.45 -35.90
C GLY A 406 21.56 7.23 -35.42
N GLY A 407 20.24 7.30 -35.31
CA GLY A 407 19.41 6.18 -34.88
C GLY A 407 19.06 5.19 -36.00
N PRO A 408 18.28 4.14 -35.67
CA PRO A 408 17.86 3.13 -36.66
C PRO A 408 16.81 3.67 -37.63
N SER A 409 16.77 3.10 -38.83
CA SER A 409 15.71 3.40 -39.81
C SER A 409 14.44 2.58 -39.60
N THR A 410 14.58 1.39 -39.03
CA THR A 410 13.50 0.45 -38.68
C THR A 410 13.79 -0.21 -37.33
N PRO A 411 12.74 -0.63 -36.60
CA PRO A 411 12.95 -1.35 -35.33
C PRO A 411 13.70 -2.68 -35.58
N SER A 412 14.72 -2.98 -34.76
CA SER A 412 15.47 -4.22 -34.86
C SER A 412 16.02 -4.64 -33.51
N ALA A 413 15.86 -5.91 -33.13
CA ALA A 413 16.45 -6.48 -31.93
C ALA A 413 17.98 -6.45 -31.94
N ASN A 414 18.59 -6.42 -33.14
CA ASN A 414 20.06 -6.34 -33.31
C ASN A 414 20.54 -4.89 -33.51
N ASN A 415 19.71 -3.89 -33.21
CA ASN A 415 20.11 -2.50 -33.35
C ASN A 415 21.20 -2.14 -32.33
N ASN A 416 22.25 -1.45 -32.80
CA ASN A 416 23.31 -0.88 -32.00
C ASN A 416 23.44 0.65 -32.16
N LYS A 417 22.53 1.27 -32.93
CA LYS A 417 22.51 2.71 -33.19
C LYS A 417 21.67 3.43 -32.15
N VAL A 418 22.16 4.57 -31.66
CA VAL A 418 21.47 5.41 -30.69
C VAL A 418 21.23 6.79 -31.30
N TRP A 419 20.04 7.36 -31.07
CA TRP A 419 19.70 8.71 -31.51
C TRP A 419 20.57 9.76 -30.86
N SER A 420 20.96 10.77 -31.64
CA SER A 420 21.52 12.03 -31.16
C SER A 420 20.58 13.18 -31.56
N CYS A 421 20.13 13.98 -30.61
CA CYS A 421 19.23 15.09 -30.82
C CYS A 421 19.90 16.38 -30.34
N GLY A 422 20.26 17.29 -31.27
CA GLY A 422 20.99 18.50 -30.94
C GLY A 422 22.33 18.24 -30.24
N GLY A 423 23.05 17.18 -30.65
CA GLY A 423 24.31 16.75 -30.07
C GLY A 423 24.19 15.92 -28.78
N GLN A 424 23.00 15.80 -28.20
CA GLN A 424 22.75 15.02 -26.99
C GLN A 424 22.34 13.59 -27.34
N SER A 425 23.01 12.58 -26.78
CA SER A 425 22.67 11.15 -26.98
C SER A 425 21.37 10.78 -26.25
N ALA A 426 20.52 9.98 -26.90
CA ALA A 426 19.35 9.35 -26.28
C ALA A 426 19.76 8.12 -25.44
N THR A 427 20.72 8.31 -24.55
CA THR A 427 21.18 7.35 -23.56
C THR A 427 20.77 7.86 -22.17
N PHE A 428 19.98 7.09 -21.43
CA PHE A 428 19.43 7.49 -20.15
C PHE A 428 19.87 6.55 -19.04
N ARG A 429 20.14 7.11 -17.85
CA ARG A 429 20.24 6.32 -16.62
C ARG A 429 18.88 5.76 -16.28
N PHE A 430 18.86 4.50 -15.91
CA PHE A 430 17.64 3.83 -15.45
C PHE A 430 17.93 3.19 -14.10
N ASP A 431 17.21 3.61 -13.09
CA ASP A 431 17.42 3.23 -11.71
C ASP A 431 16.21 2.48 -11.15
N THR A 432 16.45 1.35 -10.49
CA THR A 432 15.38 0.56 -9.84
C THR A 432 15.94 -0.28 -8.69
N THR A 433 15.10 -1.12 -8.09
CA THR A 433 15.48 -1.95 -6.94
C THR A 433 15.81 -3.40 -7.34
N THR A 434 16.41 -4.14 -6.40
CA THR A 434 16.74 -5.58 -6.53
C THR A 434 15.52 -6.50 -6.64
N ARG A 435 14.28 -5.99 -6.62
CA ARG A 435 13.08 -6.82 -6.81
C ARG A 435 13.14 -7.54 -8.16
N ALA A 436 12.97 -8.88 -8.16
CA ALA A 436 13.16 -9.72 -9.35
C ALA A 436 12.33 -9.25 -10.56
N SER A 437 11.06 -8.88 -10.35
CA SER A 437 10.21 -8.36 -11.43
C SER A 437 10.71 -7.04 -12.05
N ARG A 438 11.38 -6.18 -11.28
CA ARG A 438 11.96 -4.93 -11.77
C ARG A 438 13.28 -5.16 -12.50
N VAL A 439 14.09 -6.10 -12.02
CA VAL A 439 15.30 -6.53 -12.71
C VAL A 439 14.95 -7.10 -14.08
N GLU A 440 13.97 -7.99 -14.16
CA GLU A 440 13.48 -8.55 -15.43
C GLU A 440 12.85 -7.47 -16.33
N SER A 441 12.04 -6.56 -15.75
CA SER A 441 11.47 -5.40 -16.46
C SER A 441 12.56 -4.55 -17.12
N SER A 442 13.62 -4.23 -16.38
CA SER A 442 14.74 -3.42 -16.86
C SER A 442 15.44 -4.06 -18.06
N GLN A 443 15.62 -5.38 -18.05
CA GLN A 443 16.22 -6.14 -19.15
C GLN A 443 15.33 -6.13 -20.40
N ILE A 444 14.02 -6.43 -20.24
CA ILE A 444 13.05 -6.46 -21.33
C ILE A 444 12.95 -5.08 -21.98
N PHE A 445 12.79 -4.02 -21.20
CA PHE A 445 12.65 -2.68 -21.75
C PHE A 445 13.95 -2.13 -22.31
N SER A 446 15.13 -2.50 -21.77
CA SER A 446 16.42 -2.15 -22.37
C SER A 446 16.52 -2.69 -23.80
N GLN A 447 16.15 -3.94 -24.02
CA GLN A 447 16.13 -4.54 -25.37
C GLN A 447 15.13 -3.86 -26.30
N GLN A 448 13.90 -3.62 -25.83
CA GLN A 448 12.84 -3.00 -26.64
C GLN A 448 13.18 -1.55 -27.03
N LEU A 449 13.72 -0.76 -26.09
CA LEU A 449 14.08 0.63 -26.35
C LEU A 449 15.35 0.72 -27.21
N MET A 450 16.31 -0.18 -27.02
CA MET A 450 17.47 -0.25 -27.91
C MET A 450 17.05 -0.56 -29.34
N ALA A 451 16.05 -1.41 -29.56
CA ALA A 451 15.53 -1.71 -30.90
C ALA A 451 15.03 -0.48 -31.66
N VAL A 452 14.65 0.59 -30.94
CA VAL A 452 14.21 1.87 -31.53
C VAL A 452 15.26 2.98 -31.37
N GLY A 453 16.48 2.66 -30.92
CA GLY A 453 17.61 3.61 -30.82
C GLY A 453 17.63 4.45 -29.54
N ILE A 454 17.02 3.99 -28.48
CA ILE A 454 17.05 4.58 -27.13
C ILE A 454 17.78 3.60 -26.22
N LYS A 455 18.88 4.05 -25.59
CA LYS A 455 19.72 3.22 -24.72
C LYS A 455 19.42 3.48 -23.24
N LEU A 456 19.33 2.42 -22.45
CA LEU A 456 19.29 2.49 -20.99
C LEU A 456 20.63 2.04 -20.39
N ASN A 457 21.15 2.83 -19.46
CA ASN A 457 22.24 2.43 -18.57
C ASN A 457 21.58 2.07 -17.23
N VAL A 458 21.42 0.76 -16.98
CA VAL A 458 20.67 0.24 -15.84
C VAL A 458 21.54 0.17 -14.59
N THR A 459 21.03 0.71 -13.48
CA THR A 459 21.60 0.56 -12.14
C THR A 459 20.55 -0.06 -11.22
N ILE A 460 20.92 -1.16 -10.55
CA ILE A 460 20.07 -1.86 -9.60
C ILE A 460 20.54 -1.53 -8.18
N HIS A 461 19.69 -0.96 -7.37
CA HIS A 461 19.97 -0.56 -6.00
C HIS A 461 19.29 -1.49 -4.99
N ASP A 462 19.85 -1.60 -3.81
CA ASP A 462 19.08 -2.08 -2.67
C ASP A 462 17.94 -1.08 -2.36
N PRO A 463 16.82 -1.56 -1.80
CA PRO A 463 15.65 -0.69 -1.58
C PRO A 463 15.94 0.50 -0.65
N ALA A 464 16.78 0.36 0.37
CA ALA A 464 17.09 1.44 1.29
C ALA A 464 17.86 2.57 0.58
N THR A 465 18.85 2.25 -0.25
CA THR A 465 19.56 3.21 -1.10
C THR A 465 18.64 3.87 -2.11
N PHE A 466 17.79 3.08 -2.79
CA PHE A 466 16.91 3.63 -3.83
C PHE A 466 15.90 4.63 -3.26
N PHE A 467 15.14 4.21 -2.23
CA PHE A 467 14.09 5.03 -1.63
C PHE A 467 14.62 6.10 -0.67
N GLY A 468 15.74 5.84 0.01
CA GLY A 468 16.32 6.77 0.98
C GLY A 468 17.30 7.79 0.38
N THR A 469 17.85 7.55 -0.81
CA THR A 469 18.89 8.39 -1.40
C THR A 469 18.60 8.76 -2.85
N VAL A 470 18.44 7.80 -3.75
CA VAL A 470 18.31 8.06 -5.20
C VAL A 470 17.08 8.90 -5.51
N LEU A 471 15.90 8.44 -5.11
CA LEU A 471 14.64 9.15 -5.37
C LEU A 471 14.57 10.51 -4.67
N PRO A 472 14.82 10.65 -3.34
CA PRO A 472 14.71 11.94 -2.66
C PRO A 472 15.68 12.99 -3.21
N ASN A 473 16.88 12.57 -3.63
CA ASN A 473 17.88 13.45 -4.24
C ASN A 473 17.64 13.72 -5.73
N THR A 474 16.58 13.13 -6.32
CA THR A 474 16.27 13.28 -7.76
C THR A 474 17.36 12.78 -8.71
N ASP A 475 18.27 11.91 -8.22
CA ASP A 475 19.46 11.48 -8.94
C ASP A 475 19.21 10.26 -9.84
N PHE A 476 18.30 10.43 -10.78
CA PHE A 476 17.95 9.46 -11.81
C PHE A 476 17.48 10.19 -13.08
N ASP A 477 17.51 9.51 -14.23
CA ASP A 477 16.82 9.95 -15.45
C ASP A 477 15.45 9.31 -15.58
N LEU A 478 15.39 7.99 -15.40
CA LEU A 478 14.20 7.15 -15.41
C LEU A 478 14.23 6.25 -14.17
N GLY A 479 13.14 6.18 -13.42
CA GLY A 479 13.05 5.36 -12.20
C GLY A 479 11.85 4.42 -12.24
N GLU A 480 12.04 3.10 -12.01
CA GLU A 480 10.94 2.13 -11.88
C GLU A 480 10.70 1.77 -10.44
N TYR A 481 9.47 1.99 -9.99
CA TYR A 481 8.99 1.61 -8.65
C TYR A 481 7.46 1.64 -8.58
N ALA A 482 6.89 1.34 -7.41
CA ALA A 482 5.45 1.32 -7.24
C ALA A 482 4.96 2.36 -6.26
N TRP A 483 3.79 2.93 -6.55
CA TRP A 483 2.95 3.61 -5.57
C TRP A 483 1.87 2.66 -5.05
N ILE A 484 1.61 2.70 -3.75
CA ILE A 484 0.46 2.03 -3.14
C ILE A 484 -0.66 3.06 -3.06
N GLY A 485 -1.74 2.81 -3.80
CA GLY A 485 -2.92 3.66 -3.82
C GLY A 485 -4.04 3.13 -2.94
N GLY A 486 -5.09 3.93 -2.83
CA GLY A 486 -6.36 3.60 -2.21
C GLY A 486 -7.52 3.70 -3.21
N PRO A 487 -8.76 3.45 -2.77
CA PRO A 487 -9.94 3.67 -3.59
C PRO A 487 -10.19 5.15 -3.95
N ASP A 488 -9.63 6.06 -3.18
CA ASP A 488 -9.70 7.50 -3.41
C ASP A 488 -8.33 8.06 -3.85
N PRO A 489 -8.28 9.02 -4.77
CA PRO A 489 -7.04 9.55 -5.34
C PRO A 489 -6.42 10.72 -4.56
N SER A 490 -6.93 11.11 -3.40
CA SER A 490 -6.45 12.27 -2.64
C SER A 490 -4.96 12.23 -2.28
N GLY A 491 -4.35 11.02 -2.20
CA GLY A 491 -2.92 10.88 -1.97
C GLY A 491 -2.01 11.36 -3.12
N PHE A 492 -2.57 11.66 -4.29
CA PHE A 492 -1.79 12.13 -5.45
C PHE A 492 -1.30 13.57 -5.33
N ASP A 493 -1.77 14.34 -4.37
CA ASP A 493 -1.28 15.69 -4.09
C ASP A 493 0.23 15.66 -3.79
N SER A 494 0.69 14.72 -2.98
CA SER A 494 2.12 14.57 -2.64
C SER A 494 2.99 14.16 -3.83
N ILE A 495 2.41 13.50 -4.84
CA ILE A 495 3.15 12.90 -5.97
C ILE A 495 3.21 13.84 -7.17
N TYR A 496 2.16 14.63 -7.42
CA TYR A 496 2.03 15.42 -8.66
C TYR A 496 1.95 16.93 -8.47
N GLN A 497 1.77 17.44 -7.24
CA GLN A 497 1.88 18.89 -7.01
C GLN A 497 3.31 19.37 -7.19
N CYS A 498 3.47 20.61 -7.65
CA CYS A 498 4.79 21.23 -7.78
C CYS A 498 5.54 21.19 -6.47
N TYR A 499 6.78 20.71 -6.51
CA TYR A 499 7.68 20.69 -5.36
C TYR A 499 8.19 22.10 -5.06
N ASN A 500 7.99 22.60 -3.86
CA ASN A 500 8.41 23.92 -3.40
C ASN A 500 9.34 23.86 -2.17
N GLY A 501 10.05 22.75 -2.00
CA GLY A 501 10.96 22.52 -0.89
C GLY A 501 10.47 21.47 0.12
N PRO A 502 11.31 21.10 1.08
CA PRO A 502 11.07 19.96 1.98
C PRO A 502 9.85 20.09 2.91
N ALA A 503 9.34 21.30 3.11
CA ALA A 503 8.20 21.58 3.99
C ALA A 503 6.86 21.63 3.24
N ASN A 504 6.81 21.15 1.98
CA ASN A 504 5.68 21.41 1.11
C ASN A 504 5.01 20.15 0.57
N LEU A 505 3.75 20.32 0.12
CA LEU A 505 3.04 19.39 -0.73
C LEU A 505 3.91 19.04 -1.95
N GLY A 506 3.80 17.86 -2.51
CA GLY A 506 4.69 17.38 -3.56
C GLY A 506 6.00 16.80 -3.05
N GLY A 507 6.11 16.47 -1.76
CA GLY A 507 7.30 15.86 -1.16
C GLY A 507 7.72 14.54 -1.80
N SER A 508 6.77 13.78 -2.36
CA SER A 508 7.00 12.54 -3.11
C SER A 508 7.05 12.74 -4.62
N ASN A 509 7.04 13.97 -5.11
CA ASN A 509 7.23 14.30 -6.53
C ASN A 509 8.72 14.25 -6.92
N TYR A 510 9.30 13.06 -6.88
CA TYR A 510 10.74 12.85 -7.14
C TYR A 510 11.17 13.25 -8.56
N LYS A 511 10.28 13.18 -9.53
CA LYS A 511 10.49 13.62 -10.92
C LYS A 511 10.44 15.13 -11.13
N ARG A 512 10.10 15.91 -10.09
CA ARG A 512 9.97 17.37 -10.13
C ARG A 512 9.05 17.88 -11.26
N TYR A 513 8.08 17.05 -11.64
CA TYR A 513 7.01 17.52 -12.53
C TYR A 513 6.27 18.71 -11.89
N CYS A 514 6.00 19.75 -12.67
CA CYS A 514 5.29 20.90 -12.16
C CYS A 514 4.31 21.46 -13.21
N ASN A 515 3.05 21.53 -12.82
CA ASN A 515 1.99 22.14 -13.60
C ASN A 515 0.95 22.80 -12.67
N HIS A 516 0.98 24.11 -12.56
CA HIS A 516 0.10 24.86 -11.65
C HIS A 516 -1.41 24.68 -11.91
N LYS A 517 -1.82 24.29 -13.13
CA LYS A 517 -3.22 23.92 -13.40
C LYS A 517 -3.57 22.59 -12.73
N VAL A 518 -2.64 21.63 -12.75
CA VAL A 518 -2.77 20.36 -12.02
C VAL A 518 -2.88 20.64 -10.53
N ASP A 519 -1.97 21.43 -9.96
CA ASP A 519 -1.98 21.81 -8.54
C ASP A 519 -3.34 22.43 -8.13
N ALA A 520 -3.81 23.41 -8.91
CA ALA A 520 -5.08 24.08 -8.62
C ALA A 520 -6.28 23.14 -8.72
N THR A 521 -6.22 22.14 -9.63
CA THR A 521 -7.29 21.16 -9.81
C THR A 521 -7.31 20.14 -8.69
N ILE A 522 -6.16 19.61 -8.28
CA ILE A 522 -6.03 18.71 -7.12
C ILE A 522 -6.56 19.39 -5.86
N LYS A 523 -6.10 20.61 -5.54
CA LYS A 523 -6.56 21.37 -4.37
C LYS A 523 -8.08 21.60 -4.34
N LYS A 524 -8.71 21.78 -5.53
CA LYS A 524 -10.17 21.88 -5.62
C LYS A 524 -10.85 20.53 -5.38
N ALA A 525 -10.27 19.44 -5.89
CA ALA A 525 -10.80 18.11 -5.74
C ALA A 525 -10.76 17.65 -4.27
N ASP A 526 -9.67 17.92 -3.55
CA ASP A 526 -9.45 17.49 -2.17
C ASP A 526 -10.51 18.05 -1.19
N VAL A 527 -11.10 19.21 -1.50
CA VAL A 527 -12.15 19.84 -0.69
C VAL A 527 -13.55 19.73 -1.29
N ASN A 528 -13.73 18.96 -2.38
CA ASN A 528 -14.99 18.84 -3.09
C ASN A 528 -15.78 17.58 -2.67
N PHE A 529 -16.83 17.76 -1.89
CA PHE A 529 -17.73 16.69 -1.43
C PHE A 529 -18.74 16.21 -2.48
N ASN A 530 -18.83 16.85 -3.64
CA ASN A 530 -19.63 16.34 -4.75
C ASN A 530 -18.82 15.29 -5.51
N ALA A 531 -19.14 14.02 -5.35
CA ALA A 531 -18.40 12.90 -5.92
C ALA A 531 -18.25 12.99 -7.44
N ALA A 532 -19.29 13.39 -8.19
CA ALA A 532 -19.22 13.50 -9.65
C ALA A 532 -18.27 14.61 -10.10
N GLN A 533 -18.34 15.78 -9.47
CA GLN A 533 -17.43 16.90 -9.76
C GLN A 533 -16.00 16.57 -9.36
N ARG A 534 -15.81 15.92 -8.19
CA ARG A 534 -14.50 15.49 -7.71
C ARG A 534 -13.87 14.49 -8.67
N THR A 535 -14.63 13.49 -9.12
CA THR A 535 -14.19 12.55 -10.15
C THR A 535 -13.76 13.28 -11.42
N ALA A 536 -14.57 14.21 -11.95
CA ALA A 536 -14.22 14.95 -13.15
C ALA A 536 -12.94 15.80 -12.99
N GLN A 537 -12.70 16.34 -11.80
CA GLN A 537 -11.48 17.08 -11.47
C GLN A 537 -10.24 16.19 -11.53
N TYR A 538 -10.26 15.02 -10.86
CA TYR A 538 -9.14 14.08 -10.92
C TYR A 538 -8.93 13.48 -12.31
N GLU A 539 -10.01 13.22 -13.04
CA GLU A 539 -9.89 12.78 -14.45
C GLU A 539 -9.23 13.83 -15.35
N SER A 540 -9.47 15.11 -15.09
CA SER A 540 -8.77 16.20 -15.78
C SER A 540 -7.27 16.23 -15.44
N VAL A 541 -6.90 15.90 -14.20
CA VAL A 541 -5.50 15.73 -13.79
C VAL A 541 -4.89 14.54 -14.50
N ALA A 542 -5.50 13.36 -14.43
CA ALA A 542 -5.02 12.14 -15.09
C ALA A 542 -4.81 12.32 -16.60
N LYS A 543 -5.75 13.01 -17.24
CA LYS A 543 -5.64 13.35 -18.66
C LYS A 543 -4.41 14.24 -18.93
N THR A 544 -4.20 15.27 -18.12
CA THR A 544 -3.07 16.19 -18.28
C THR A 544 -1.73 15.48 -18.06
N LEU A 545 -1.62 14.64 -17.03
CA LEU A 545 -0.43 13.82 -16.76
C LEU A 545 -0.13 12.88 -17.93
N SER A 546 -1.17 12.25 -18.50
CA SER A 546 -1.04 11.38 -19.67
C SER A 546 -0.66 12.17 -20.92
N ASP A 547 -1.30 13.32 -21.17
CA ASP A 547 -0.99 14.16 -22.34
C ASP A 547 0.46 14.62 -22.33
N GLN A 548 1.01 14.92 -21.15
CA GLN A 548 2.39 15.40 -20.96
C GLN A 548 3.39 14.28 -20.73
N ILE A 549 2.94 13.04 -20.61
CA ILE A 549 3.76 11.88 -20.24
C ILE A 549 4.63 12.19 -19.02
N ALA A 550 3.96 12.65 -17.96
CA ALA A 550 4.63 12.96 -16.70
C ALA A 550 5.05 11.69 -15.94
N VAL A 551 4.43 10.57 -16.31
CA VAL A 551 4.68 9.22 -15.77
C VAL A 551 4.30 8.20 -16.83
N ILE A 552 4.97 7.04 -16.88
CA ILE A 552 4.57 5.90 -17.71
C ILE A 552 3.98 4.83 -16.79
N PRO A 553 2.66 4.65 -16.77
CA PRO A 553 2.03 3.59 -15.98
C PRO A 553 2.33 2.23 -16.63
N LEU A 554 2.73 1.24 -15.84
CA LEU A 554 3.04 -0.10 -16.34
C LEU A 554 1.87 -1.06 -16.09
N TYR A 555 1.68 -1.46 -14.86
CA TYR A 555 0.63 -2.40 -14.47
C TYR A 555 0.25 -2.25 -13.00
N ALA A 556 -0.94 -2.75 -12.63
CA ALA A 556 -1.28 -2.99 -11.24
C ALA A 556 -0.61 -4.30 -10.79
N SER A 557 0.18 -4.26 -9.71
CA SER A 557 0.79 -5.48 -9.15
C SER A 557 -0.32 -6.48 -8.79
N PRO A 558 -0.25 -7.75 -9.23
CA PRO A 558 -1.31 -8.69 -8.90
C PRO A 558 -1.28 -9.05 -7.40
N GLN A 559 -2.44 -8.99 -6.76
CA GLN A 559 -2.67 -9.54 -5.45
C GLN A 559 -3.02 -11.02 -5.60
N ILE A 560 -2.22 -11.89 -5.00
CA ILE A 560 -2.41 -13.34 -5.05
C ILE A 560 -3.04 -13.80 -3.73
N PHE A 561 -4.02 -14.70 -3.83
CA PHE A 561 -4.58 -15.39 -2.69
C PHE A 561 -4.83 -16.84 -3.02
N VAL A 562 -4.28 -17.74 -2.22
CA VAL A 562 -4.41 -19.20 -2.38
C VAL A 562 -4.90 -19.81 -1.08
N TYR A 563 -5.91 -20.68 -1.16
CA TYR A 563 -6.48 -21.32 0.02
C TYR A 563 -7.03 -22.71 -0.28
N LYS A 564 -7.17 -23.54 0.76
CA LYS A 564 -7.78 -24.88 0.67
C LYS A 564 -9.23 -24.76 0.22
N LYS A 565 -9.64 -25.52 -0.81
CA LYS A 565 -11.01 -25.53 -1.36
C LYS A 565 -12.09 -25.81 -0.31
N ALA A 566 -11.75 -26.56 0.75
CA ALA A 566 -12.63 -26.87 1.86
C ALA A 566 -12.88 -25.67 2.80
N LEU A 567 -12.13 -24.56 2.70
CA LEU A 567 -12.40 -23.32 3.41
C LEU A 567 -13.50 -22.52 2.69
N GLN A 568 -14.73 -22.66 3.16
CA GLN A 568 -15.86 -21.90 2.67
C GLN A 568 -15.83 -20.47 3.21
N GLY A 569 -16.46 -19.52 2.48
CA GLY A 569 -16.48 -18.10 2.84
C GLY A 569 -15.22 -17.32 2.43
N ALA A 570 -14.13 -17.99 2.07
CA ALA A 570 -12.88 -17.36 1.61
C ALA A 570 -12.90 -16.91 0.13
N GLY A 571 -13.93 -17.29 -0.65
CA GLY A 571 -13.97 -17.09 -2.11
C GLY A 571 -13.89 -15.64 -2.58
N ASN A 572 -14.43 -14.70 -1.81
CA ASN A 572 -14.42 -13.27 -2.11
C ASN A 572 -13.37 -12.50 -1.31
N SER A 573 -12.45 -13.19 -0.64
CA SER A 573 -11.53 -12.59 0.32
C SER A 573 -10.25 -12.02 -0.30
N ASN A 574 -9.98 -12.30 -1.58
CA ASN A 574 -8.87 -11.63 -2.26
C ASN A 574 -9.21 -10.15 -2.43
N ASN A 575 -8.80 -9.34 -1.45
CA ASN A 575 -9.08 -7.91 -1.38
C ASN A 575 -7.81 -7.13 -1.72
N PRO A 576 -7.80 -6.41 -2.85
CA PRO A 576 -6.61 -5.68 -3.31
C PRO A 576 -6.37 -4.36 -2.57
N THR A 577 -7.24 -3.99 -1.64
CA THR A 577 -7.08 -2.80 -0.77
C THR A 577 -6.20 -3.12 0.44
N ALA A 578 -5.96 -2.13 1.29
CA ALA A 578 -5.23 -2.30 2.55
C ALA A 578 -5.88 -3.29 3.54
N GLU A 579 -7.18 -3.60 3.36
CA GLU A 579 -7.89 -4.60 4.17
C GLU A 579 -7.33 -6.03 3.99
N GLY A 580 -6.77 -6.31 2.82
CA GLY A 580 -6.17 -7.60 2.50
C GLY A 580 -7.14 -8.79 2.54
N PRO A 581 -6.64 -10.03 2.46
CA PRO A 581 -7.48 -11.22 2.33
C PRO A 581 -8.25 -11.59 3.61
N THR A 582 -7.96 -10.98 4.76
CA THR A 582 -8.60 -11.28 6.05
C THR A 582 -9.85 -10.45 6.34
N TRP A 583 -10.23 -9.50 5.47
CA TRP A 583 -11.37 -8.61 5.66
C TRP A 583 -12.74 -9.29 5.86
N THR A 584 -12.88 -10.55 5.43
CA THR A 584 -14.09 -11.37 5.65
C THR A 584 -13.84 -12.58 6.53
N LEU A 585 -12.78 -12.59 7.33
CA LEU A 585 -12.32 -13.75 8.10
C LEU A 585 -13.39 -14.34 9.03
N GLN A 586 -14.29 -13.50 9.56
CA GLN A 586 -15.46 -13.94 10.34
C GLN A 586 -16.44 -14.84 9.57
N ASN A 587 -16.41 -14.81 8.24
CA ASN A 587 -17.27 -15.62 7.38
C ASN A 587 -16.64 -16.96 6.99
N TRP A 588 -15.35 -17.17 7.33
CA TRP A 588 -14.65 -18.38 6.95
C TRP A 588 -15.00 -19.55 7.86
N GLN A 589 -15.17 -20.70 7.26
CA GLN A 589 -15.45 -21.96 7.98
C GLN A 589 -14.97 -23.15 7.16
N TRP A 590 -14.74 -24.24 7.82
CA TRP A 590 -14.52 -25.52 7.15
C TRP A 590 -15.86 -26.08 6.67
N GLY A 591 -15.90 -26.57 5.40
CA GLY A 591 -17.02 -27.28 4.78
C GLY A 591 -16.88 -28.79 4.85
#